data_55ceed9b11345df40aa0ba51a5ec7f6c
#
_entry.id   55ceed9b11345df40aa0ba51a5ec7f6c
#
_cell.length_a   1.000
_cell.length_b   1.000
_cell.length_c   1.000
_cell.angle_alpha   90.00
_cell.angle_beta   90.00
_cell.angle_gamma   90.00
#
_symmetry.space_group_name_H-M   'P 1'
#
loop_
_entity.id
_entity.type
_entity.pdbx_description
1 polymer ?
#
loop_
_entity_poly.entity_id
_entity_poly.type
_entity_poly.pdbx_seq_one_letter_code
_entity_poly.pdbx_strand_id
1 'polypeptide(L)'
;MKFFRELTECEKDRCVVATYYIEAYESIGNLRDAAWNLAIGQSVGNPKVRNRWESDELFELASCVIYDDENELSQLTKGVIKIGFPKVNTDWEGDGISHLLCQLMGGQLDIDVFKVCRLQKLEFPADVEAQFLGPKNGIDGIRKFVNRYDRPLSGAIVKPKTGISPQTLSEMVKELLDGGVDFIKEDEILSNPSFCRLEDRVELISNIVNNCGRNVIYAFCINGDHHTILDRAKFVADNGGNGIHINFWSGLGVYNSVRKMDLPLFIHYQKSGDKILTDKRHAFGIDWDVLCDLAGLCGVDTIHAGMWGGYLSDDEDELRQTMATLHKRNVLPALSCGMHPGI
;
A
#
# COMPACT_ATOMS: atom_id res chain seq x y z
N MET A 1 -13.60 -26.30 20.32
CA MET A 1 -13.06 -25.68 19.11
C MET A 1 -11.57 -25.96 18.99
N LYS A 2 -11.02 -26.23 17.79
CA LYS A 2 -9.59 -26.45 17.54
C LYS A 2 -9.02 -25.19 16.88
N PHE A 3 -8.14 -24.46 17.57
CA PHE A 3 -7.56 -23.19 17.08
C PHE A 3 -6.33 -23.41 16.20
N PHE A 4 -5.57 -24.47 16.44
CA PHE A 4 -4.46 -24.89 15.59
C PHE A 4 -4.99 -25.90 14.57
N ARG A 5 -4.91 -25.55 13.29
CA ARG A 5 -5.51 -26.31 12.19
C ARG A 5 -4.57 -26.37 10.99
N GLU A 6 -4.84 -27.30 10.11
CA GLU A 6 -4.26 -27.32 8.77
C GLU A 6 -4.92 -26.25 7.90
N LEU A 7 -4.12 -25.55 7.07
CA LEU A 7 -4.62 -24.57 6.11
C LEU A 7 -5.20 -25.30 4.89
N THR A 8 -6.51 -25.50 4.89
CA THR A 8 -7.27 -26.10 3.79
C THR A 8 -7.85 -25.03 2.85
N GLU A 9 -8.34 -25.40 1.68
CA GLU A 9 -9.04 -24.47 0.78
C GLU A 9 -10.28 -23.85 1.45
N CYS A 10 -11.00 -24.60 2.27
CA CYS A 10 -12.14 -24.08 3.03
C CYS A 10 -11.71 -22.98 4.04
N GLU A 11 -10.56 -23.14 4.68
CA GLU A 11 -10.02 -22.11 5.59
C GLU A 11 -9.54 -20.88 4.81
N LYS A 12 -8.98 -21.05 3.62
CA LYS A 12 -8.61 -19.92 2.74
C LYS A 12 -9.83 -19.12 2.27
N ASP A 13 -10.96 -19.79 2.05
CA ASP A 13 -12.21 -19.12 1.69
C ASP A 13 -12.88 -18.40 2.87
N ARG A 14 -12.54 -18.83 4.10
CA ARG A 14 -13.11 -18.27 5.33
C ARG A 14 -12.33 -17.06 5.86
N CYS A 15 -11.02 -17.04 5.69
CA CYS A 15 -10.11 -16.11 6.36
C CYS A 15 -9.17 -15.39 5.40
N VAL A 16 -8.85 -14.14 5.72
CA VAL A 16 -7.61 -13.52 5.25
C VAL A 16 -6.46 -14.18 5.98
N VAL A 17 -5.54 -14.81 5.26
CA VAL A 17 -4.38 -15.49 5.86
C VAL A 17 -3.19 -14.55 5.89
N ALA A 18 -2.74 -14.23 7.08
CA ALA A 18 -1.58 -13.40 7.32
C ALA A 18 -0.38 -14.26 7.75
N THR A 19 0.76 -14.04 7.10
CA THR A 19 2.04 -14.67 7.46
C THR A 19 2.88 -13.67 8.20
N TYR A 20 3.32 -14.03 9.40
CA TYR A 20 4.19 -13.21 10.25
C TYR A 20 5.51 -13.91 10.51
N TYR A 21 6.59 -13.14 10.60
CA TYR A 21 7.78 -13.55 11.32
C TYR A 21 7.70 -13.01 12.75
N ILE A 22 7.84 -13.89 13.74
CA ILE A 22 7.74 -13.56 15.16
C ILE A 22 8.97 -14.05 15.92
N GLU A 23 9.45 -13.25 16.87
CA GLU A 23 10.31 -13.67 17.96
C GLU A 23 9.61 -13.36 19.29
N ALA A 24 9.34 -14.39 20.08
CA ALA A 24 8.67 -14.26 21.36
C ALA A 24 9.58 -13.65 22.44
N TYR A 25 9.02 -12.88 23.38
CA TYR A 25 9.74 -12.55 24.61
C TYR A 25 9.97 -13.79 25.47
N GLU A 26 11.04 -13.75 26.27
CA GLU A 26 11.40 -14.84 27.18
C GLU A 26 10.29 -15.13 28.21
N SER A 27 9.55 -14.10 28.62
CA SER A 27 8.40 -14.20 29.52
C SER A 27 7.23 -14.98 28.93
N ILE A 28 7.12 -15.07 27.61
CA ILE A 28 6.12 -15.85 26.86
C ILE A 28 6.60 -17.28 26.64
N GLY A 29 7.90 -17.46 26.47
CA GLY A 29 8.60 -18.74 26.48
C GLY A 29 8.66 -19.43 25.11
N ASN A 30 7.63 -19.41 24.27
CA ASN A 30 7.59 -20.13 23.02
C ASN A 30 6.69 -19.46 21.96
N LEU A 31 6.84 -19.92 20.72
CA LEU A 31 6.13 -19.35 19.56
C LEU A 31 4.64 -19.73 19.56
N ARG A 32 4.25 -20.88 20.10
CA ARG A 32 2.86 -21.29 20.26
C ARG A 32 2.07 -20.29 21.10
N ASP A 33 2.62 -19.88 22.24
CA ASP A 33 1.95 -18.93 23.14
C ASP A 33 1.97 -17.50 22.57
N ALA A 34 3.01 -17.12 21.84
CA ALA A 34 3.05 -15.86 21.11
C ALA A 34 1.97 -15.82 20.02
N ALA A 35 1.86 -16.87 19.19
CA ALA A 35 0.83 -16.98 18.16
C ALA A 35 -0.58 -16.96 18.75
N TRP A 36 -0.80 -17.65 19.87
CA TRP A 36 -2.06 -17.63 20.60
C TRP A 36 -2.43 -16.24 21.08
N ASN A 37 -1.47 -15.51 21.69
CA ASN A 37 -1.70 -14.14 22.14
C ASN A 37 -2.08 -13.23 20.96
N LEU A 38 -1.40 -13.34 19.81
CA LEU A 38 -1.75 -12.56 18.63
C LEU A 38 -3.14 -12.91 18.11
N ALA A 39 -3.43 -14.19 17.90
CA ALA A 39 -4.67 -14.66 17.29
C ALA A 39 -5.90 -14.27 18.13
N ILE A 40 -5.91 -14.58 19.41
CA ILE A 40 -7.06 -14.31 20.28
C ILE A 40 -7.16 -12.84 20.65
N GLY A 41 -6.04 -12.19 20.97
CA GLY A 41 -6.03 -10.79 21.37
C GLY A 41 -6.40 -9.82 20.25
N GLN A 42 -6.12 -10.18 18.98
CA GLN A 42 -6.51 -9.40 17.82
C GLN A 42 -7.89 -9.80 17.24
N SER A 43 -8.63 -10.66 17.92
CA SER A 43 -9.97 -11.07 17.49
C SER A 43 -11.01 -10.99 18.62
N VAL A 44 -11.21 -12.04 19.41
CA VAL A 44 -12.40 -12.19 20.24
C VAL A 44 -12.24 -11.81 21.69
N GLY A 45 -11.01 -11.72 22.23
CA GLY A 45 -10.90 -11.39 23.62
C GLY A 45 -9.50 -11.53 24.25
N ASN A 46 -9.47 -11.77 25.56
CA ASN A 46 -8.24 -11.90 26.31
C ASN A 46 -7.64 -13.31 26.15
N PRO A 47 -6.37 -13.44 25.72
CA PRO A 47 -5.72 -14.75 25.54
C PRO A 47 -5.63 -15.59 26.82
N LYS A 48 -5.67 -14.97 28.00
CA LYS A 48 -5.48 -15.63 29.31
C LYS A 48 -6.78 -15.92 30.05
N VAL A 49 -7.82 -15.13 29.82
CA VAL A 49 -9.06 -15.20 30.59
C VAL A 49 -10.26 -15.07 29.66
N ARG A 50 -11.08 -16.11 29.61
CA ARG A 50 -12.36 -16.08 28.91
C ARG A 50 -13.45 -15.53 29.82
N ASN A 51 -14.14 -14.50 29.37
CA ASN A 51 -15.26 -13.95 30.12
C ASN A 51 -16.59 -14.65 29.78
N ARG A 52 -17.65 -14.37 30.57
CA ARG A 52 -18.97 -15.06 30.43
C ARG A 52 -19.68 -14.83 29.09
N TRP A 53 -19.30 -13.80 28.36
CA TRP A 53 -19.92 -13.43 27.07
C TRP A 53 -19.21 -14.06 25.87
N GLU A 54 -18.05 -14.63 26.08
CA GLU A 54 -17.26 -15.30 25.05
C GLU A 54 -17.71 -16.75 24.90
N SER A 55 -18.87 -16.94 24.21
CA SER A 55 -19.43 -18.27 23.95
C SER A 55 -18.61 -19.07 22.94
N ASP A 56 -18.85 -20.37 22.83
CA ASP A 56 -18.20 -21.22 21.82
C ASP A 56 -18.60 -20.82 20.41
N GLU A 57 -19.85 -20.42 20.21
CA GLU A 57 -20.36 -19.94 18.93
C GLU A 57 -19.68 -18.66 18.48
N LEU A 58 -19.43 -17.73 19.41
CA LEU A 58 -18.70 -16.49 19.15
C LEU A 58 -17.27 -16.81 18.70
N PHE A 59 -16.59 -17.72 19.41
CA PHE A 59 -15.23 -18.12 19.03
C PHE A 59 -15.21 -18.85 17.67
N GLU A 60 -16.18 -19.69 17.36
CA GLU A 60 -16.29 -20.38 16.08
C GLU A 60 -16.49 -19.39 14.92
N LEU A 61 -17.27 -18.34 15.15
CA LEU A 61 -17.57 -17.31 14.16
C LEU A 61 -16.40 -16.37 13.92
N ALA A 62 -15.83 -15.79 14.99
CA ALA A 62 -15.03 -14.57 14.92
C ALA A 62 -13.57 -14.70 15.38
N SER A 63 -13.16 -15.82 16.00
CA SER A 63 -11.76 -15.96 16.43
C SER A 63 -10.82 -16.20 15.27
N CYS A 64 -9.63 -15.64 15.36
CA CYS A 64 -8.52 -16.02 14.50
C CYS A 64 -8.13 -17.50 14.72
N VAL A 65 -7.52 -18.07 13.69
CA VAL A 65 -7.06 -19.47 13.65
C VAL A 65 -5.58 -19.50 13.30
N ILE A 66 -4.83 -20.41 13.91
CA ILE A 66 -3.39 -20.58 13.64
C ILE A 66 -3.22 -21.81 12.74
N TYR A 67 -2.56 -21.62 11.59
CA TYR A 67 -2.36 -22.65 10.58
C TYR A 67 -0.95 -23.24 10.64
N ASP A 68 -0.59 -23.75 11.82
CA ASP A 68 0.70 -24.37 12.07
C ASP A 68 0.54 -25.51 13.10
N ASP A 69 1.52 -26.39 13.20
CA ASP A 69 1.51 -27.47 14.18
C ASP A 69 1.79 -26.95 15.60
N GLU A 70 0.85 -27.17 16.51
CA GLU A 70 0.91 -26.69 17.89
C GLU A 70 2.12 -27.22 18.66
N ASN A 71 2.51 -28.49 18.43
CA ASN A 71 3.63 -29.11 19.13
C ASN A 71 4.97 -28.57 18.60
N GLU A 72 5.08 -28.36 17.29
CA GLU A 72 6.26 -27.74 16.69
C GLU A 72 6.46 -26.33 17.22
N LEU A 73 5.42 -25.49 17.19
CA LEU A 73 5.49 -24.11 17.70
C LEU A 73 5.86 -24.06 19.19
N SER A 74 5.50 -25.07 19.98
CA SER A 74 5.83 -25.13 21.41
C SER A 74 7.33 -25.35 21.68
N GLN A 75 8.09 -25.82 20.69
CA GLN A 75 9.55 -26.05 20.79
C GLN A 75 10.36 -24.85 20.26
N LEU A 76 9.72 -23.89 19.61
CA LEU A 76 10.35 -22.74 18.97
C LEU A 76 10.14 -21.46 19.80
N THR A 77 11.11 -20.56 19.76
CA THR A 77 10.99 -19.20 20.32
C THR A 77 10.84 -18.14 19.24
N LYS A 78 11.13 -18.49 17.98
CA LYS A 78 10.99 -17.62 16.82
C LYS A 78 10.75 -18.43 15.55
N GLY A 79 10.10 -17.81 14.58
CA GLY A 79 9.83 -18.42 13.28
C GLY A 79 8.71 -17.71 12.53
N VAL A 80 8.35 -18.30 11.40
CA VAL A 80 7.24 -17.85 10.57
C VAL A 80 5.99 -18.57 11.01
N ILE A 81 4.89 -17.83 11.19
CA ILE A 81 3.57 -18.38 11.53
C ILE A 81 2.51 -17.85 10.58
N LYS A 82 1.43 -18.61 10.42
CA LYS A 82 0.25 -18.23 9.63
C LYS A 82 -0.97 -18.10 10.52
N ILE A 83 -1.63 -16.96 10.46
CA ILE A 83 -2.86 -16.69 11.21
C ILE A 83 -3.98 -16.32 10.23
N GLY A 84 -5.12 -16.99 10.34
CA GLY A 84 -6.32 -16.67 9.60
C GLY A 84 -7.21 -15.70 10.37
N PHE A 85 -7.50 -14.57 9.78
CA PHE A 85 -8.42 -13.55 10.28
C PHE A 85 -9.79 -13.75 9.59
N PRO A 86 -10.86 -14.13 10.32
CA PRO A 86 -12.15 -14.39 9.72
C PRO A 86 -12.66 -13.18 8.94
N LYS A 87 -12.99 -13.36 7.66
CA LYS A 87 -13.46 -12.28 6.80
C LYS A 87 -14.75 -11.61 7.30
N VAL A 88 -15.53 -12.32 8.11
CA VAL A 88 -16.76 -11.79 8.73
C VAL A 88 -16.52 -10.69 9.76
N ASN A 89 -15.28 -10.52 10.23
CA ASN A 89 -14.92 -9.48 11.18
C ASN A 89 -14.73 -8.10 10.52
N THR A 90 -14.82 -8.00 9.20
CA THR A 90 -14.58 -6.75 8.45
C THR A 90 -15.76 -6.44 7.54
N ASP A 91 -16.25 -5.21 7.60
CA ASP A 91 -17.10 -4.64 6.55
C ASP A 91 -16.22 -4.21 5.37
N TRP A 92 -16.12 -5.06 4.35
CA TRP A 92 -15.23 -4.83 3.21
C TRP A 92 -15.66 -3.66 2.33
N GLU A 93 -16.96 -3.31 2.32
CA GLU A 93 -17.48 -2.17 1.57
C GLU A 93 -17.16 -0.84 2.28
N GLY A 94 -17.37 -0.77 3.59
CA GLY A 94 -17.22 0.45 4.40
C GLY A 94 -15.82 0.60 5.00
N ASP A 95 -15.38 -0.39 5.76
CA ASP A 95 -14.16 -0.32 6.58
C ASP A 95 -12.89 -0.75 5.81
N GLY A 96 -13.00 -1.79 5.00
CA GLY A 96 -11.98 -2.23 4.05
C GLY A 96 -10.60 -2.48 4.66
N ILE A 97 -9.57 -2.04 3.94
CA ILE A 97 -8.15 -2.28 4.29
C ILE A 97 -7.74 -1.56 5.59
N SER A 98 -8.32 -0.41 5.88
CA SER A 98 -7.97 0.33 7.11
C SER A 98 -8.35 -0.45 8.36
N HIS A 99 -9.54 -1.05 8.40
CA HIS A 99 -9.96 -1.90 9.51
C HIS A 99 -9.17 -3.21 9.56
N LEU A 100 -8.92 -3.84 8.43
CA LEU A 100 -8.07 -5.03 8.37
C LEU A 100 -6.69 -4.78 8.99
N LEU A 101 -6.05 -3.64 8.69
CA LEU A 101 -4.76 -3.29 9.29
C LEU A 101 -4.85 -3.11 10.81
N CYS A 102 -5.98 -2.63 11.36
CA CYS A 102 -6.19 -2.61 12.81
C CYS A 102 -6.23 -4.02 13.41
N GLN A 103 -6.80 -4.99 12.69
CA GLN A 103 -6.80 -6.39 13.15
C GLN A 103 -5.41 -7.03 13.03
N LEU A 104 -4.70 -6.78 11.91
CA LEU A 104 -3.39 -7.39 11.64
C LEU A 104 -2.26 -6.83 12.53
N MET A 105 -2.27 -5.52 12.76
CA MET A 105 -1.16 -4.77 13.38
C MET A 105 -1.65 -3.89 14.55
N GLY A 106 -2.61 -4.39 15.33
CA GLY A 106 -3.25 -3.63 16.39
C GLY A 106 -2.65 -3.85 17.77
N GLY A 107 -3.48 -3.67 18.82
CA GLY A 107 -3.08 -3.51 20.20
C GLY A 107 -2.27 -4.65 20.83
N GLN A 108 -2.29 -5.86 20.26
CA GLN A 108 -1.43 -6.94 20.77
C GLN A 108 0.07 -6.70 20.51
N LEU A 109 0.40 -5.80 19.58
CA LEU A 109 1.78 -5.42 19.32
C LEU A 109 2.32 -4.38 20.32
N ASP A 110 1.43 -3.74 21.09
CA ASP A 110 1.78 -2.74 22.11
C ASP A 110 2.13 -3.37 23.47
N ILE A 111 1.95 -4.69 23.61
CA ILE A 111 2.25 -5.41 24.86
C ILE A 111 3.48 -6.32 24.68
N ASP A 112 4.16 -6.62 25.80
CA ASP A 112 5.42 -7.37 25.82
C ASP A 112 5.23 -8.87 25.55
N VAL A 113 4.67 -9.19 24.37
CA VAL A 113 4.56 -10.56 23.85
C VAL A 113 5.67 -10.85 22.84
N PHE A 114 6.04 -9.85 22.03
CA PHE A 114 6.95 -10.00 20.91
C PHE A 114 8.21 -9.17 21.06
N LYS A 115 9.39 -9.78 20.85
CA LYS A 115 10.61 -9.04 20.54
C LYS A 115 10.60 -8.53 19.10
N VAL A 116 10.08 -9.36 18.20
CA VAL A 116 9.92 -9.03 16.78
C VAL A 116 8.56 -9.54 16.34
N CYS A 117 7.82 -8.70 15.60
CA CYS A 117 6.61 -9.10 14.90
C CYS A 117 6.50 -8.35 13.58
N ARG A 118 6.66 -9.06 12.45
CA ARG A 118 6.62 -8.48 11.11
C ARG A 118 5.60 -9.20 10.25
N LEU A 119 4.69 -8.44 9.64
CA LEU A 119 3.76 -8.95 8.64
C LEU A 119 4.49 -9.10 7.30
N GLN A 120 4.58 -10.33 6.80
CA GLN A 120 5.37 -10.66 5.61
C GLN A 120 4.52 -10.98 4.38
N LYS A 121 3.28 -11.45 4.55
CA LYS A 121 2.42 -11.82 3.43
C LYS A 121 0.94 -11.80 3.83
N LEU A 122 0.08 -11.49 2.85
CA LEU A 122 -1.37 -11.64 2.95
C LEU A 122 -1.89 -12.49 1.79
N GLU A 123 -2.89 -13.30 2.10
CA GLU A 123 -3.66 -14.06 1.12
C GLU A 123 -5.14 -13.83 1.39
N PHE A 124 -5.87 -13.37 0.38
CA PHE A 124 -7.27 -12.99 0.53
C PHE A 124 -8.19 -14.08 -0.05
N PRO A 125 -9.37 -14.31 0.56
CA PRO A 125 -10.45 -15.04 -0.09
C PRO A 125 -10.85 -14.36 -1.41
N ALA A 126 -11.19 -15.16 -2.42
CA ALA A 126 -11.51 -14.62 -3.75
C ALA A 126 -12.72 -13.66 -3.74
N ASP A 127 -13.71 -13.92 -2.90
CA ASP A 127 -14.88 -13.07 -2.74
C ASP A 127 -14.58 -11.74 -2.04
N VAL A 128 -13.54 -11.71 -1.20
CA VAL A 128 -13.02 -10.46 -0.60
C VAL A 128 -12.24 -9.67 -1.64
N GLU A 129 -11.32 -10.30 -2.39
CA GLU A 129 -10.59 -9.62 -3.46
C GLU A 129 -11.54 -9.01 -4.50
N ALA A 130 -12.62 -9.71 -4.84
CA ALA A 130 -13.62 -9.25 -5.81
C ALA A 130 -14.38 -7.98 -5.38
N GLN A 131 -14.31 -7.55 -4.12
CA GLN A 131 -14.91 -6.31 -3.63
C GLN A 131 -14.05 -5.08 -3.90
N PHE A 132 -12.79 -5.28 -4.28
CA PHE A 132 -11.87 -4.21 -4.65
C PHE A 132 -11.83 -4.04 -6.16
N LEU A 133 -11.88 -2.80 -6.62
CA LEU A 133 -11.87 -2.50 -8.06
C LEU A 133 -10.51 -2.72 -8.71
N GLY A 134 -9.43 -2.70 -7.92
CA GLY A 134 -8.07 -2.75 -8.43
C GLY A 134 -7.70 -1.54 -9.32
N PRO A 135 -6.56 -1.61 -10.03
CA PRO A 135 -6.15 -0.56 -10.95
C PRO A 135 -7.15 -0.39 -12.10
N LYS A 136 -7.57 0.85 -12.38
CA LYS A 136 -8.47 1.14 -13.51
C LYS A 136 -7.75 1.01 -14.85
N ASN A 137 -6.51 1.45 -14.90
CA ASN A 137 -5.69 1.46 -16.11
C ASN A 137 -4.60 0.39 -16.07
N GLY A 138 -3.87 0.32 -14.97
CA GLY A 138 -2.79 -0.62 -14.78
C GLY A 138 -1.67 -0.49 -15.83
N ILE A 139 -0.88 -1.55 -16.00
CA ILE A 139 0.27 -1.58 -16.91
C ILE A 139 -0.18 -1.33 -18.36
N ASP A 140 -1.18 -2.08 -18.82
CA ASP A 140 -1.61 -2.03 -20.22
C ASP A 140 -2.31 -0.71 -20.56
N GLY A 141 -3.15 -0.19 -19.65
CA GLY A 141 -3.82 1.08 -19.84
C GLY A 141 -2.85 2.27 -19.86
N ILE A 142 -1.83 2.27 -19.00
CA ILE A 142 -0.77 3.29 -19.02
C ILE A 142 -0.01 3.22 -20.35
N ARG A 143 0.46 2.04 -20.78
CA ARG A 143 1.18 1.87 -22.03
C ARG A 143 0.34 2.25 -23.25
N LYS A 144 -0.93 1.89 -23.25
CA LYS A 144 -1.89 2.28 -24.28
C LYS A 144 -2.07 3.79 -24.32
N PHE A 145 -2.20 4.45 -23.18
CA PHE A 145 -2.36 5.90 -23.09
C PHE A 145 -1.13 6.63 -23.64
N VAL A 146 0.09 6.29 -23.17
CA VAL A 146 1.32 6.95 -23.64
C VAL A 146 1.78 6.45 -25.03
N ASN A 147 1.16 5.40 -25.55
CA ASN A 147 1.48 4.75 -26.82
C ASN A 147 2.98 4.34 -26.92
N ARG A 148 3.47 3.62 -25.90
CA ARG A 148 4.86 3.13 -25.83
C ARG A 148 4.90 1.68 -25.35
N TYR A 149 5.36 0.80 -26.24
CA TYR A 149 5.46 -0.65 -25.97
C TYR A 149 6.88 -1.20 -26.15
N ASP A 150 7.74 -0.45 -26.81
CA ASP A 150 9.06 -0.83 -27.33
C ASP A 150 10.20 -0.55 -26.33
N ARG A 151 9.93 0.21 -25.27
CA ARG A 151 10.93 0.59 -24.27
C ARG A 151 10.32 0.76 -22.88
N PRO A 152 11.15 0.83 -21.81
CA PRO A 152 10.70 1.34 -20.53
C PRO A 152 10.16 2.77 -20.66
N LEU A 153 9.15 3.10 -19.83
CA LEU A 153 8.65 4.47 -19.73
C LEU A 153 9.64 5.31 -18.93
N SER A 154 9.87 6.53 -19.38
CA SER A 154 10.70 7.49 -18.64
C SER A 154 9.83 8.44 -17.83
N GLY A 155 10.23 8.69 -16.57
CA GLY A 155 9.51 9.58 -15.67
C GLY A 155 10.43 10.60 -15.01
N ALA A 156 9.85 11.73 -14.63
CA ALA A 156 10.55 12.80 -13.91
C ALA A 156 9.75 13.28 -12.69
N ILE A 157 10.48 13.67 -11.66
CA ILE A 157 9.93 14.38 -10.50
C ILE A 157 10.35 15.84 -10.61
N VAL A 158 9.40 16.75 -10.48
CA VAL A 158 9.69 18.18 -10.50
C VAL A 158 10.60 18.58 -9.32
N LYS A 159 11.66 19.28 -9.60
CA LYS A 159 12.60 19.87 -8.63
C LYS A 159 12.96 21.31 -9.05
N PRO A 160 12.95 22.32 -8.17
CA PRO A 160 12.76 22.27 -6.71
C PRO A 160 11.41 21.69 -6.26
N LYS A 161 11.40 21.08 -5.05
CA LYS A 161 10.21 20.43 -4.49
C LYS A 161 9.09 21.40 -4.15
N THR A 162 9.44 22.60 -3.74
CA THR A 162 8.52 23.60 -3.21
C THR A 162 9.15 24.99 -3.36
N GLY A 163 8.40 26.07 -3.05
CA GLY A 163 8.87 27.44 -3.16
C GLY A 163 8.79 28.01 -4.58
N ILE A 164 8.21 27.28 -5.54
CA ILE A 164 8.04 27.69 -6.92
C ILE A 164 6.63 28.23 -7.18
N SER A 165 6.50 29.19 -8.10
CA SER A 165 5.18 29.66 -8.56
C SER A 165 4.59 28.70 -9.61
N PRO A 166 3.27 28.77 -9.88
CA PRO A 166 2.67 28.02 -10.99
C PRO A 166 3.35 28.30 -12.34
N GLN A 167 3.78 29.56 -12.57
CA GLN A 167 4.48 29.95 -13.80
C GLN A 167 5.84 29.26 -13.93
N THR A 168 6.66 29.29 -12.87
CA THR A 168 7.95 28.60 -12.84
C THR A 168 7.76 27.09 -13.03
N LEU A 169 6.75 26.49 -12.36
CA LEU A 169 6.41 25.10 -12.56
C LEU A 169 6.05 24.80 -14.02
N SER A 170 5.30 25.70 -14.67
CA SER A 170 4.90 25.52 -16.06
C SER A 170 6.09 25.52 -17.05
N GLU A 171 7.10 26.35 -16.78
CA GLU A 171 8.34 26.36 -17.57
C GLU A 171 9.11 25.06 -17.42
N MET A 172 9.27 24.57 -16.18
CA MET A 172 9.92 23.28 -15.90
C MET A 172 9.19 22.11 -16.58
N VAL A 173 7.84 22.11 -16.54
CA VAL A 173 7.03 21.07 -17.18
C VAL A 173 7.24 21.08 -18.70
N LYS A 174 7.30 22.26 -19.33
CA LYS A 174 7.60 22.37 -20.77
C LYS A 174 8.95 21.77 -21.13
N GLU A 175 10.00 22.07 -20.36
CA GLU A 175 11.33 21.50 -20.56
C GLU A 175 11.31 19.96 -20.41
N LEU A 176 10.60 19.42 -19.43
CA LEU A 176 10.45 17.98 -19.26
C LEU A 176 9.67 17.35 -20.44
N LEU A 177 8.64 18.01 -20.93
CA LEU A 177 7.88 17.56 -22.11
C LEU A 177 8.76 17.57 -23.36
N ASP A 178 9.57 18.62 -23.57
CA ASP A 178 10.53 18.72 -24.67
C ASP A 178 11.63 17.64 -24.57
N GLY A 179 12.01 17.27 -23.34
CA GLY A 179 12.91 16.14 -23.03
C GLY A 179 12.32 14.77 -23.32
N GLY A 180 11.03 14.66 -23.64
CA GLY A 180 10.40 13.42 -24.12
C GLY A 180 9.99 12.43 -23.04
N VAL A 181 9.85 12.84 -21.78
CA VAL A 181 9.40 11.96 -20.67
C VAL A 181 7.93 11.56 -20.84
N ASP A 182 7.59 10.34 -20.40
CA ASP A 182 6.24 9.78 -20.52
C ASP A 182 5.37 10.06 -19.28
N PHE A 183 6.03 10.33 -18.14
CA PHE A 183 5.40 10.55 -16.85
C PHE A 183 6.09 11.69 -16.11
N ILE A 184 5.32 12.62 -15.56
CA ILE A 184 5.81 13.71 -14.72
C ILE A 184 5.00 13.69 -13.42
N LYS A 185 5.66 13.87 -12.29
CA LYS A 185 4.96 14.07 -11.03
C LYS A 185 5.52 15.24 -10.24
N GLU A 186 4.65 15.89 -9.48
CA GLU A 186 5.02 16.83 -8.46
C GLU A 186 5.69 16.12 -7.27
N ASP A 187 6.34 16.89 -6.41
CA ASP A 187 6.88 16.35 -5.17
C ASP A 187 5.78 16.19 -4.12
N GLU A 188 5.90 15.23 -3.23
CA GLU A 188 4.90 14.93 -2.20
C GLU A 188 4.67 16.05 -1.19
N ILE A 189 5.59 17.02 -1.08
CA ILE A 189 5.45 18.17 -0.19
C ILE A 189 4.87 19.41 -0.87
N LEU A 190 4.60 19.37 -2.17
CA LEU A 190 4.04 20.53 -2.87
C LEU A 190 2.55 20.73 -2.54
N SER A 191 1.80 19.70 -2.33
CA SER A 191 0.35 19.68 -2.00
C SER A 191 -0.46 20.94 -2.40
N ASN A 192 -0.72 21.90 -1.49
CA ASN A 192 -1.49 23.12 -1.80
C ASN A 192 -1.00 24.36 -1.04
N PRO A 193 0.29 24.78 -1.18
CA PRO A 193 0.79 25.96 -0.51
C PRO A 193 0.24 27.24 -1.15
N SER A 194 0.22 28.34 -0.38
CA SER A 194 -0.35 29.62 -0.83
C SER A 194 0.33 30.25 -2.05
N PHE A 195 1.61 29.95 -2.26
CA PHE A 195 2.40 30.47 -3.38
C PHE A 195 2.26 29.61 -4.67
N CYS A 196 1.63 28.43 -4.57
CA CYS A 196 1.41 27.51 -5.69
C CYS A 196 0.16 26.69 -5.42
N ARG A 197 -1.00 27.32 -5.48
CA ARG A 197 -2.28 26.69 -5.23
C ARG A 197 -2.56 25.57 -6.23
N LEU A 198 -3.23 24.53 -5.77
CA LEU A 198 -3.61 23.41 -6.64
C LEU A 198 -4.49 23.89 -7.79
N GLU A 199 -5.42 24.79 -7.49
CA GLU A 199 -6.35 25.34 -8.44
C GLU A 199 -5.63 26.05 -9.60
N ASP A 200 -4.66 26.90 -9.27
CA ASP A 200 -3.90 27.68 -10.26
C ASP A 200 -3.03 26.78 -11.15
N ARG A 201 -2.37 25.79 -10.56
CA ARG A 201 -1.44 24.94 -11.32
C ARG A 201 -2.16 23.84 -12.11
N VAL A 202 -3.30 23.33 -11.63
CA VAL A 202 -4.05 22.32 -12.39
C VAL A 202 -4.52 22.88 -13.72
N GLU A 203 -5.15 24.05 -13.73
CA GLU A 203 -5.58 24.70 -14.97
C GLU A 203 -4.42 24.92 -15.93
N LEU A 204 -3.35 25.52 -15.44
CA LEU A 204 -2.18 25.89 -16.25
C LEU A 204 -1.45 24.66 -16.81
N ILE A 205 -1.15 23.67 -15.96
CA ILE A 205 -0.37 22.50 -16.34
C ILE A 205 -1.19 21.52 -17.19
N SER A 206 -2.47 21.31 -16.87
CA SER A 206 -3.34 20.47 -17.69
C SER A 206 -3.43 20.99 -19.12
N ASN A 207 -3.55 22.31 -19.29
CA ASN A 207 -3.54 22.92 -20.62
C ASN A 207 -2.23 22.64 -21.39
N ILE A 208 -1.09 22.76 -20.73
CA ILE A 208 0.24 22.51 -21.35
C ILE A 208 0.39 21.03 -21.72
N VAL A 209 0.06 20.13 -20.80
CA VAL A 209 0.20 18.67 -21.00
C VAL A 209 -0.73 18.19 -22.10
N ASN A 210 -1.99 18.64 -22.12
CA ASN A 210 -2.98 18.23 -23.11
C ASN A 210 -2.66 18.74 -24.52
N ASN A 211 -1.88 19.82 -24.65
CA ASN A 211 -1.51 20.42 -25.95
C ASN A 211 -0.07 20.16 -26.36
N CYS A 212 0.68 19.27 -25.69
CA CYS A 212 2.09 19.00 -26.00
C CYS A 212 2.31 18.10 -27.24
N GLY A 213 1.25 17.69 -27.94
CA GLY A 213 1.33 16.86 -29.15
C GLY A 213 1.51 15.37 -28.92
N ARG A 214 1.55 14.90 -27.67
CA ARG A 214 1.62 13.49 -27.27
C ARG A 214 0.93 13.25 -25.95
N ASN A 215 0.67 12.00 -25.63
CA ASN A 215 0.07 11.65 -24.34
C ASN A 215 1.17 11.50 -23.27
N VAL A 216 1.07 12.28 -22.20
CA VAL A 216 1.95 12.25 -21.04
C VAL A 216 1.07 12.22 -19.80
N ILE A 217 1.43 11.40 -18.82
CA ILE A 217 0.76 11.40 -17.52
C ILE A 217 1.41 12.47 -16.65
N TYR A 218 0.61 13.39 -16.12
CA TYR A 218 1.05 14.35 -15.13
C TYR A 218 0.32 14.10 -13.80
N ALA A 219 1.05 13.68 -12.78
CA ALA A 219 0.51 13.35 -11.47
C ALA A 219 0.60 14.55 -10.51
N PHE A 220 -0.53 15.20 -10.30
CA PHE A 220 -0.69 16.29 -9.33
C PHE A 220 -0.60 15.78 -7.91
N CYS A 221 0.12 16.48 -7.05
CA CYS A 221 0.17 16.21 -5.61
C CYS A 221 -1.11 16.69 -4.93
N ILE A 222 -1.90 15.76 -4.42
CA ILE A 222 -3.17 16.09 -3.77
C ILE A 222 -3.21 15.72 -2.29
N ASN A 223 -2.04 15.53 -1.66
CA ASN A 223 -1.93 15.17 -0.25
C ASN A 223 -2.78 16.07 0.66
N GLY A 224 -3.40 15.46 1.66
CA GLY A 224 -4.28 16.14 2.62
C GLY A 224 -5.03 15.13 3.48
N ASP A 225 -5.98 15.61 4.25
CA ASP A 225 -6.92 14.76 4.97
C ASP A 225 -7.90 14.11 3.99
N HIS A 226 -8.56 13.03 4.43
CA HIS A 226 -9.34 12.14 3.57
C HIS A 226 -10.33 12.91 2.65
N HIS A 227 -11.22 13.73 3.22
CA HIS A 227 -12.21 14.50 2.41
C HIS A 227 -11.53 15.47 1.45
N THR A 228 -10.47 16.13 1.90
CA THR A 228 -9.68 17.05 1.06
C THR A 228 -9.07 16.35 -0.15
N ILE A 229 -8.60 15.11 0.01
CA ILE A 229 -8.06 14.32 -1.10
C ILE A 229 -9.15 13.99 -2.11
N LEU A 230 -10.35 13.60 -1.67
CA LEU A 230 -11.47 13.28 -2.56
C LEU A 230 -11.91 14.53 -3.36
N ASP A 231 -12.05 15.67 -2.70
CA ASP A 231 -12.41 16.94 -3.34
C ASP A 231 -11.35 17.36 -4.36
N ARG A 232 -10.07 17.24 -4.02
CA ARG A 232 -8.95 17.55 -4.92
C ARG A 232 -8.86 16.60 -6.09
N ALA A 233 -9.09 15.30 -5.90
CA ALA A 233 -9.13 14.34 -7.00
C ALA A 233 -10.22 14.69 -8.01
N LYS A 234 -11.43 15.01 -7.51
CA LYS A 234 -12.53 15.48 -8.35
C LYS A 234 -12.17 16.77 -9.08
N PHE A 235 -11.59 17.74 -8.37
CA PHE A 235 -11.17 19.01 -8.96
C PHE A 235 -10.16 18.82 -10.09
N VAL A 236 -9.14 17.98 -9.90
CA VAL A 236 -8.12 17.66 -10.92
C VAL A 236 -8.80 17.06 -12.17
N ALA A 237 -9.71 16.09 -11.98
CA ALA A 237 -10.43 15.47 -13.09
C ALA A 237 -11.32 16.47 -13.85
N ASP A 238 -12.09 17.28 -13.13
CA ASP A 238 -13.02 18.26 -13.71
C ASP A 238 -12.30 19.38 -14.49
N ASN A 239 -11.02 19.62 -14.18
CA ASN A 239 -10.19 20.66 -14.83
C ASN A 239 -9.12 20.09 -15.78
N GLY A 240 -9.36 18.90 -16.32
CA GLY A 240 -8.57 18.33 -17.41
C GLY A 240 -7.23 17.69 -17.00
N GLY A 241 -6.97 17.52 -15.71
CA GLY A 241 -5.84 16.73 -15.24
C GLY A 241 -6.08 15.24 -15.49
N ASN A 242 -5.01 14.49 -15.76
CA ASN A 242 -5.09 13.07 -16.10
C ASN A 242 -4.47 12.14 -15.04
N GLY A 243 -3.78 12.69 -14.04
CA GLY A 243 -3.13 11.89 -13.00
C GLY A 243 -3.02 12.62 -11.68
N ILE A 244 -2.96 11.84 -10.63
CA ILE A 244 -2.77 12.29 -9.25
C ILE A 244 -1.75 11.42 -8.54
N HIS A 245 -1.10 11.95 -7.55
CA HIS A 245 -0.38 11.13 -6.59
C HIS A 245 -0.74 11.49 -5.15
N ILE A 246 -0.74 10.44 -4.33
CA ILE A 246 -1.03 10.51 -2.90
C ILE A 246 0.15 9.86 -2.18
N ASN A 247 0.56 10.44 -1.06
CA ASN A 247 1.63 9.90 -0.24
C ASN A 247 1.09 8.83 0.72
N PHE A 248 1.92 7.88 1.06
CA PHE A 248 1.69 6.81 2.02
C PHE A 248 1.06 7.28 3.34
N TRP A 249 1.42 8.46 3.85
CA TRP A 249 0.89 8.98 5.12
C TRP A 249 -0.61 9.29 5.12
N SER A 250 -1.24 9.37 3.96
CA SER A 250 -2.70 9.55 3.86
C SER A 250 -3.48 8.25 4.15
N GLY A 251 -2.78 7.12 4.31
CA GLY A 251 -3.36 5.81 4.55
C GLY A 251 -3.81 5.10 3.27
N LEU A 252 -3.79 3.76 3.29
CA LEU A 252 -4.14 2.95 2.12
C LEU A 252 -5.62 3.05 1.72
N GLY A 253 -6.51 3.20 2.69
CA GLY A 253 -7.95 3.28 2.43
C GLY A 253 -8.36 4.45 1.52
N VAL A 254 -7.60 5.55 1.51
CA VAL A 254 -7.92 6.71 0.66
C VAL A 254 -7.82 6.38 -0.83
N TYR A 255 -6.89 5.52 -1.24
CA TYR A 255 -6.78 5.09 -2.65
C TYR A 255 -8.03 4.35 -3.12
N ASN A 256 -8.55 3.45 -2.28
CA ASN A 256 -9.80 2.75 -2.56
C ASN A 256 -11.00 3.74 -2.68
N SER A 257 -11.06 4.73 -1.79
CA SER A 257 -12.11 5.77 -1.84
C SER A 257 -12.03 6.60 -3.12
N VAL A 258 -10.83 7.02 -3.53
CA VAL A 258 -10.63 7.74 -4.80
C VAL A 258 -10.96 6.85 -5.99
N ARG A 259 -10.59 5.57 -5.97
CA ARG A 259 -10.89 4.64 -7.06
C ARG A 259 -12.41 4.41 -7.21
N LYS A 260 -13.15 4.32 -6.10
CA LYS A 260 -14.63 4.22 -6.10
C LYS A 260 -15.33 5.43 -6.70
N MET A 261 -14.68 6.60 -6.79
CA MET A 261 -15.23 7.78 -7.49
C MET A 261 -15.25 7.61 -9.02
N ASP A 262 -14.63 6.59 -9.57
CA ASP A 262 -14.50 6.26 -10.99
C ASP A 262 -14.02 7.41 -11.89
N LEU A 263 -13.17 8.28 -11.36
CA LEU A 263 -12.60 9.40 -12.08
C LEU A 263 -11.65 8.92 -13.22
N PRO A 264 -11.50 9.69 -14.32
CA PRO A 264 -10.60 9.38 -15.42
C PRO A 264 -9.14 9.75 -15.09
N LEU A 265 -8.66 9.31 -13.93
CA LEU A 265 -7.34 9.65 -13.42
C LEU A 265 -6.46 8.40 -13.28
N PHE A 266 -5.18 8.55 -13.65
CA PHE A 266 -4.13 7.65 -13.22
C PHE A 266 -3.78 7.94 -11.76
N ILE A 267 -3.71 6.90 -10.92
CA ILE A 267 -3.38 7.03 -9.51
C ILE A 267 -1.97 6.51 -9.28
N HIS A 268 -1.07 7.38 -8.82
CA HIS A 268 0.28 7.03 -8.44
C HIS A 268 0.44 6.98 -6.92
N TYR A 269 0.98 5.87 -6.41
CA TYR A 269 1.38 5.74 -5.02
C TYR A 269 2.80 6.30 -4.83
N GLN A 270 2.93 7.32 -4.01
CA GLN A 270 4.21 7.90 -3.67
C GLN A 270 4.85 7.21 -2.47
N LYS A 271 5.93 6.45 -2.73
CA LYS A 271 6.79 5.86 -1.72
C LYS A 271 7.68 6.95 -1.11
N SER A 272 7.32 7.41 0.09
CA SER A 272 8.13 8.39 0.84
C SER A 272 7.77 8.33 2.31
N GLY A 273 8.71 7.92 3.16
CA GLY A 273 8.52 7.74 4.60
C GLY A 273 8.07 6.33 5.02
N ASP A 274 7.77 5.45 4.08
CA ASP A 274 7.35 4.07 4.33
C ASP A 274 8.38 3.23 5.11
N LYS A 275 9.68 3.55 5.02
CA LYS A 275 10.73 2.85 5.79
C LYS A 275 10.50 2.84 7.30
N ILE A 276 9.69 3.74 7.85
CA ILE A 276 9.28 3.68 9.25
C ILE A 276 8.57 2.37 9.58
N LEU A 277 7.81 1.82 8.63
CA LEU A 277 7.13 0.52 8.77
C LEU A 277 7.88 -0.62 8.09
N THR A 278 8.55 -0.35 6.97
CA THR A 278 9.04 -1.41 6.08
C THR A 278 10.51 -1.80 6.29
N ASP A 279 11.29 -0.99 6.97
CA ASP A 279 12.71 -1.32 7.21
C ASP A 279 12.83 -2.60 8.04
N LYS A 280 13.51 -3.61 7.48
CA LYS A 280 13.69 -4.93 8.12
C LYS A 280 14.54 -4.90 9.40
N ARG A 281 15.22 -3.80 9.68
CA ARG A 281 15.94 -3.59 10.94
C ARG A 281 15.02 -3.25 12.11
N HIS A 282 13.78 -2.88 11.83
CA HIS A 282 12.79 -2.60 12.86
C HIS A 282 12.20 -3.90 13.40
N ALA A 283 12.05 -3.98 14.71
CA ALA A 283 11.46 -5.13 15.37
C ALA A 283 10.00 -5.35 14.96
N PHE A 284 9.27 -4.26 14.73
CA PHE A 284 7.88 -4.29 14.28
C PHE A 284 7.76 -3.66 12.91
N GLY A 285 6.91 -4.23 12.05
CA GLY A 285 6.72 -3.66 10.73
C GLY A 285 5.90 -4.50 9.78
N ILE A 286 5.80 -3.98 8.56
CA ILE A 286 5.11 -4.61 7.43
C ILE A 286 6.11 -4.67 6.28
N ASP A 287 6.28 -5.80 5.64
CA ASP A 287 7.18 -5.91 4.51
C ASP A 287 6.65 -5.09 3.32
N TRP A 288 7.55 -4.51 2.54
CA TRP A 288 7.19 -3.55 1.50
C TRP A 288 6.26 -4.14 0.42
N ASP A 289 6.46 -5.37 0.04
CA ASP A 289 5.63 -6.05 -0.95
C ASP A 289 4.18 -6.29 -0.48
N VAL A 290 3.96 -6.41 0.84
CA VAL A 290 2.60 -6.41 1.42
C VAL A 290 1.89 -5.08 1.20
N LEU A 291 2.59 -3.96 1.43
CA LEU A 291 2.03 -2.63 1.14
C LEU A 291 1.77 -2.45 -0.35
N CYS A 292 2.63 -2.99 -1.22
CA CYS A 292 2.44 -2.99 -2.67
C CYS A 292 1.22 -3.80 -3.09
N ASP A 293 1.02 -4.99 -2.50
CA ASP A 293 -0.16 -5.82 -2.76
C ASP A 293 -1.46 -5.11 -2.37
N LEU A 294 -1.48 -4.53 -1.17
CA LEU A 294 -2.62 -3.75 -0.67
C LEU A 294 -2.88 -2.48 -1.51
N ALA A 295 -1.83 -1.77 -1.93
CA ALA A 295 -1.98 -0.60 -2.80
C ALA A 295 -2.59 -0.98 -4.15
N GLY A 296 -2.18 -2.12 -4.72
CA GLY A 296 -2.77 -2.67 -5.92
C GLY A 296 -4.25 -3.01 -5.75
N LEU A 297 -4.63 -3.69 -4.66
CA LEU A 297 -6.04 -3.93 -4.33
C LEU A 297 -6.84 -2.63 -4.24
N CYS A 298 -6.27 -1.60 -3.60
CA CYS A 298 -6.91 -0.29 -3.44
C CYS A 298 -6.99 0.54 -4.73
N GLY A 299 -6.49 0.01 -5.87
CA GLY A 299 -6.72 0.61 -7.18
C GLY A 299 -5.66 1.59 -7.67
N VAL A 300 -4.44 1.49 -7.15
CA VAL A 300 -3.28 2.24 -7.62
C VAL A 300 -2.86 1.74 -9.01
N ASP A 301 -2.64 2.63 -9.98
CA ASP A 301 -2.20 2.27 -11.33
C ASP A 301 -0.68 2.15 -11.46
N THR A 302 0.07 2.96 -10.72
CA THR A 302 1.54 2.95 -10.71
C THR A 302 2.09 3.27 -9.33
N ILE A 303 3.24 2.73 -9.00
CA ILE A 303 3.89 2.88 -7.69
C ILE A 303 5.39 3.06 -7.86
N HIS A 304 6.00 3.91 -7.02
CA HIS A 304 7.44 3.94 -6.88
C HIS A 304 7.89 2.66 -6.14
N ALA A 305 8.36 1.67 -6.87
CA ALA A 305 8.65 0.34 -6.34
C ALA A 305 9.95 0.27 -5.53
N GLY A 306 10.94 1.10 -5.86
CA GLY A 306 12.23 1.13 -5.18
C GLY A 306 13.32 1.82 -6.01
N MET A 307 14.58 1.66 -5.59
CA MET A 307 15.76 2.28 -6.20
C MET A 307 16.74 1.22 -6.69
N TRP A 308 17.29 1.42 -7.89
CA TRP A 308 18.29 0.53 -8.48
C TRP A 308 19.30 1.29 -9.35
N GLY A 309 20.57 0.92 -9.26
CA GLY A 309 21.62 1.37 -10.18
C GLY A 309 22.17 2.77 -9.95
N GLY A 310 21.88 3.41 -8.83
CA GLY A 310 22.41 4.71 -8.43
C GLY A 310 23.30 4.64 -7.18
N TYR A 311 23.48 5.78 -6.52
CA TYR A 311 24.17 5.86 -5.23
C TYR A 311 23.36 5.23 -4.08
N LEU A 312 22.07 4.98 -4.27
CA LEU A 312 21.19 4.20 -3.41
C LEU A 312 20.60 3.06 -4.23
N SER A 313 20.68 1.87 -3.69
CA SER A 313 20.01 0.69 -4.26
C SER A 313 19.34 -0.08 -3.13
N ASP A 314 18.13 -0.53 -3.38
CA ASP A 314 17.47 -1.52 -2.55
C ASP A 314 18.04 -2.91 -2.88
N ASP A 315 17.75 -3.91 -2.05
CA ASP A 315 18.15 -5.29 -2.30
C ASP A 315 17.49 -5.83 -3.57
N GLU A 316 18.26 -6.55 -4.39
CA GLU A 316 17.79 -7.03 -5.71
C GLU A 316 16.66 -8.05 -5.58
N ASP A 317 16.76 -8.98 -4.65
CA ASP A 317 15.76 -10.03 -4.46
C ASP A 317 14.45 -9.44 -3.93
N GLU A 318 14.53 -8.47 -3.02
CA GLU A 318 13.36 -7.71 -2.54
C GLU A 318 12.69 -6.93 -3.67
N LEU A 319 13.47 -6.27 -4.53
CA LEU A 319 12.94 -5.57 -5.70
C LEU A 319 12.24 -6.52 -6.68
N ARG A 320 12.86 -7.68 -6.95
CA ARG A 320 12.25 -8.69 -7.84
C ARG A 320 10.94 -9.21 -7.27
N GLN A 321 10.88 -9.48 -5.97
CA GLN A 321 9.65 -9.90 -5.29
C GLN A 321 8.57 -8.80 -5.38
N THR A 322 8.93 -7.55 -5.06
CA THR A 322 8.03 -6.40 -5.17
C THR A 322 7.48 -6.24 -6.58
N MET A 323 8.34 -6.37 -7.60
CA MET A 323 7.90 -6.29 -9.00
C MET A 323 6.96 -7.44 -9.38
N ALA A 324 7.21 -8.66 -8.90
CA ALA A 324 6.32 -9.80 -9.14
C ALA A 324 4.93 -9.56 -8.52
N THR A 325 4.88 -9.03 -7.28
CA THR A 325 3.64 -8.66 -6.60
C THR A 325 2.87 -7.58 -7.38
N LEU A 326 3.55 -6.53 -7.81
CA LEU A 326 2.94 -5.44 -8.59
C LEU A 326 2.43 -5.92 -9.96
N HIS A 327 3.17 -6.77 -10.65
CA HIS A 327 2.73 -7.38 -11.91
C HIS A 327 1.47 -8.23 -11.73
N LYS A 328 1.41 -9.04 -10.66
CA LYS A 328 0.22 -9.82 -10.31
C LYS A 328 -1.01 -8.92 -10.12
N ARG A 329 -0.83 -7.74 -9.56
CA ARG A 329 -1.90 -6.73 -9.34
C ARG A 329 -2.14 -5.81 -10.55
N ASN A 330 -1.43 -6.01 -11.66
CA ASN A 330 -1.49 -5.13 -12.83
C ASN A 330 -1.10 -3.68 -12.52
N VAL A 331 -0.18 -3.45 -11.59
CA VAL A 331 0.33 -2.12 -11.21
C VAL A 331 1.66 -1.87 -11.91
N LEU A 332 1.82 -0.73 -12.56
CA LEU A 332 3.08 -0.37 -13.21
C LEU A 332 4.14 0.03 -12.17
N PRO A 333 5.22 -0.76 -12.01
CA PRO A 333 6.31 -0.38 -11.11
C PRO A 333 7.16 0.72 -11.74
N ALA A 334 7.50 1.74 -10.95
CA ALA A 334 8.48 2.75 -11.30
C ALA A 334 9.74 2.57 -10.43
N LEU A 335 10.89 2.42 -11.06
CA LEU A 335 12.18 2.38 -10.38
C LEU A 335 12.88 3.74 -10.51
N SER A 336 13.45 4.21 -9.41
CA SER A 336 14.37 5.35 -9.43
C SER A 336 15.80 4.85 -9.56
N CYS A 337 16.59 5.50 -10.42
CA CYS A 337 18.02 5.21 -10.52
C CYS A 337 18.83 5.81 -9.37
N GLY A 338 18.20 6.50 -8.40
CA GLY A 338 18.88 7.14 -7.28
C GLY A 338 19.89 8.22 -7.66
N MET A 339 19.83 8.73 -8.88
CA MET A 339 20.71 9.82 -9.34
C MET A 339 20.24 11.16 -8.77
N HIS A 340 21.19 11.97 -8.30
CA HIS A 340 20.89 13.34 -7.91
C HIS A 340 20.69 14.19 -9.18
N PRO A 341 19.58 14.93 -9.32
CA PRO A 341 19.43 15.85 -10.43
C PRO A 341 20.55 16.91 -10.36
N GLY A 342 21.43 16.92 -11.37
CA GLY A 342 22.56 17.85 -11.42
C GLY A 342 23.96 17.19 -11.35
N ILE A 343 24.03 15.86 -11.41
CA ILE A 343 25.29 15.13 -11.67
C ILE A 343 25.21 14.52 -13.06
#